data_6fc28d29199f4e00a403301c36613b36
#
_entry.id   6fc28d29199f4e00a403301c36613b36
#
_cell.length_a   1.000
_cell.length_b   1.000
_cell.length_c   1.000
_cell.angle_alpha   90.00
_cell.angle_beta   90.00
_cell.angle_gamma   90.00
#
_symmetry.space_group_name_H-M   'P 1'
#
loop_
_entity.id
_entity.type
_entity.pdbx_description
1 polymer ?
#
loop_
_entity_poly.entity_id
_entity_poly.type
_entity_poly.pdbx_seq_one_letter_code
_entity_poly.pdbx_strand_id
1 'polypeptide(L)'
;QAYRDRIAMFAADSTLTHAMLFKNCRAEAGASVEHLHSQILCTSITTEKVRRRVERARQYHATHAIDVISAIVEFEISDQTRVIDQTDNFVAFCPYSSRFGYLTSIAPTFGSVGFNELTDSQACELGHFMRSLVIRLETCLPDTAYNMLLHLAPFDISADQYYQWHIELFPRLS
;
A
#
# COMPACT_ATOMS: atom_id res chain seq x y z
N GLN A 1 -13.02 3.46 -4.28
CA GLN A 1 -14.16 2.52 -4.24
C GLN A 1 -13.87 1.26 -5.07
N ALA A 2 -13.65 1.34 -6.40
CA ALA A 2 -13.50 0.15 -7.26
C ALA A 2 -12.47 -0.86 -6.74
N TYR A 3 -11.32 -0.42 -6.22
CA TYR A 3 -10.31 -1.33 -5.67
C TYR A 3 -10.81 -2.06 -4.44
N ARG A 4 -11.43 -1.33 -3.49
CA ARG A 4 -12.03 -1.88 -2.29
C ARG A 4 -13.06 -2.96 -2.62
N ASP A 5 -14.01 -2.60 -3.49
CA ASP A 5 -15.12 -3.48 -3.84
C ASP A 5 -14.63 -4.75 -4.57
N ARG A 6 -13.61 -4.62 -5.43
CA ARG A 6 -13.01 -5.79 -6.09
C ARG A 6 -12.22 -6.67 -5.13
N ILE A 7 -11.47 -6.08 -4.21
CA ILE A 7 -10.74 -6.86 -3.19
C ILE A 7 -11.73 -7.57 -2.27
N ALA A 8 -12.82 -6.92 -1.84
CA ALA A 8 -13.87 -7.56 -1.06
C ALA A 8 -14.51 -8.76 -1.80
N MET A 9 -14.78 -8.60 -3.10
CA MET A 9 -15.31 -9.67 -3.93
C MET A 9 -14.35 -10.87 -4.01
N PHE A 10 -13.05 -10.63 -4.20
CA PHE A 10 -12.05 -11.70 -4.28
C PHE A 10 -11.78 -12.33 -2.92
N ALA A 11 -11.83 -11.57 -1.83
CA ALA A 11 -11.68 -12.11 -0.47
C ALA A 11 -12.84 -13.03 -0.07
N ALA A 12 -14.02 -12.87 -0.67
CA ALA A 12 -15.17 -13.76 -0.45
C ALA A 12 -15.06 -15.09 -1.21
N ASP A 13 -14.16 -15.23 -2.17
CA ASP A 13 -13.91 -16.47 -2.91
C ASP A 13 -12.89 -17.32 -2.15
N SER A 14 -13.36 -18.41 -1.55
CA SER A 14 -12.54 -19.35 -0.76
C SER A 14 -11.44 -20.07 -1.56
N THR A 15 -11.46 -19.99 -2.89
CA THR A 15 -10.41 -20.57 -3.75
C THR A 15 -9.21 -19.64 -3.90
N LEU A 16 -9.35 -18.38 -3.54
CA LEU A 16 -8.31 -17.36 -3.62
C LEU A 16 -7.69 -17.09 -2.24
N THR A 17 -6.38 -17.06 -2.18
CA THR A 17 -5.65 -16.82 -0.93
C THR A 17 -4.98 -15.46 -0.85
N HIS A 18 -4.71 -14.81 -1.98
CA HIS A 18 -4.01 -13.53 -1.98
C HIS A 18 -4.37 -12.69 -3.22
N ALA A 19 -4.47 -11.39 -3.03
CA ALA A 19 -4.58 -10.41 -4.11
C ALA A 19 -3.39 -9.43 -4.09
N MET A 20 -2.94 -9.08 -5.27
CA MET A 20 -1.93 -8.04 -5.50
C MET A 20 -2.54 -6.99 -6.43
N LEU A 21 -2.72 -5.77 -5.93
CA LEU A 21 -3.16 -4.64 -6.73
C LEU A 21 -1.95 -3.78 -7.06
N PHE A 22 -1.75 -3.51 -8.33
CA PHE A 22 -0.66 -2.68 -8.80
C PHE A 22 -1.07 -1.80 -9.98
N LYS A 23 -0.33 -0.73 -10.18
CA LYS A 23 -0.43 0.16 -11.31
C LYS A 23 0.96 0.42 -11.88
N ASN A 24 1.08 0.27 -13.18
CA ASN A 24 2.26 0.66 -13.94
C ASN A 24 1.88 1.86 -14.80
N CYS A 25 2.62 2.94 -14.66
CA CYS A 25 2.44 4.14 -15.47
C CYS A 25 3.60 4.28 -16.42
N ARG A 26 3.30 4.30 -17.72
CA ARG A 26 4.24 4.32 -18.85
C ARG A 26 4.98 3.00 -19.08
N ALA A 27 5.58 2.87 -20.28
CA ALA A 27 6.26 1.64 -20.74
C ALA A 27 7.45 1.26 -19.86
N GLU A 28 8.22 2.23 -19.39
CA GLU A 28 9.41 2.05 -18.54
C GLU A 28 9.04 1.45 -17.16
N ALA A 29 7.81 1.67 -16.72
CA ALA A 29 7.27 1.01 -15.53
C ALA A 29 6.63 -0.34 -15.82
N GLY A 30 6.64 -0.80 -17.08
CA GLY A 30 6.04 -2.07 -17.49
C GLY A 30 4.55 -1.97 -17.83
N ALA A 31 4.04 -0.79 -18.19
CA ALA A 31 2.67 -0.67 -18.70
C ALA A 31 2.56 -1.35 -20.06
N SER A 32 1.58 -2.23 -20.22
CA SER A 32 1.31 -2.96 -21.46
C SER A 32 0.46 -2.18 -22.47
N VAL A 33 -0.15 -1.09 -22.03
CA VAL A 33 -1.01 -0.20 -22.85
C VAL A 33 -0.78 1.26 -22.42
N GLU A 34 -0.98 2.20 -23.34
CA GLU A 34 -0.70 3.63 -23.11
C GLU A 34 -1.66 4.29 -22.11
N HIS A 35 -2.95 3.90 -22.11
CA HIS A 35 -3.90 4.50 -21.18
C HIS A 35 -3.70 4.01 -19.75
N LEU A 36 -3.93 4.90 -18.80
CA LEU A 36 -3.79 4.60 -17.37
C LEU A 36 -4.74 3.49 -16.93
N HIS A 37 -4.20 2.40 -16.43
CA HIS A 37 -4.94 1.27 -15.89
C HIS A 37 -4.31 0.75 -14.61
N SER A 38 -5.10 0.01 -13.84
CA SER A 38 -4.63 -0.74 -12.67
C SER A 38 -4.99 -2.20 -12.84
N GLN A 39 -4.17 -3.06 -12.27
CA GLN A 39 -4.32 -4.51 -12.39
C GLN A 39 -4.48 -5.12 -11.00
N ILE A 40 -5.35 -6.13 -10.89
CA ILE A 40 -5.46 -6.96 -9.70
C ILE A 40 -5.15 -8.40 -10.13
N LEU A 41 -4.10 -8.95 -9.57
CA LEU A 41 -3.75 -10.35 -9.73
C LEU A 41 -4.17 -11.09 -8.47
N CYS A 42 -5.08 -12.06 -8.62
CA CYS A 42 -5.49 -12.95 -7.55
C CYS A 42 -4.92 -14.35 -7.75
N THR A 43 -4.50 -14.98 -6.68
CA THR A 43 -3.88 -16.30 -6.71
C THR A 43 -4.47 -17.21 -5.64
N SER A 44 -4.53 -18.51 -5.92
CA SER A 44 -4.86 -19.56 -4.95
C SER A 44 -3.67 -20.00 -4.09
N ILE A 45 -2.51 -19.37 -4.29
CA ILE A 45 -1.28 -19.66 -3.56
C ILE A 45 -0.68 -18.36 -3.06
N THR A 46 -0.42 -18.28 -1.76
CA THR A 46 0.36 -17.18 -1.17
C THR A 46 1.84 -17.43 -1.36
N THR A 47 2.55 -16.50 -1.98
CA THR A 47 3.99 -16.65 -2.23
C THR A 47 4.78 -16.67 -0.92
N GLU A 48 5.92 -17.37 -0.92
CA GLU A 48 6.81 -17.46 0.25
C GLU A 48 7.25 -16.08 0.75
N LYS A 49 7.48 -15.13 -0.15
CA LYS A 49 7.84 -13.74 0.22
C LYS A 49 6.74 -13.07 1.05
N VAL A 50 5.47 -13.26 0.67
CA VAL A 50 4.33 -12.71 1.41
C VAL A 50 4.16 -13.42 2.74
N ARG A 51 4.24 -14.75 2.78
CA ARG A 51 4.18 -15.54 4.02
C ARG A 51 5.25 -15.11 5.03
N ARG A 52 6.49 -14.93 4.59
CA ARG A 52 7.58 -14.44 5.46
C ARG A 52 7.33 -13.02 5.97
N ARG A 53 6.74 -12.14 5.17
CA ARG A 53 6.37 -10.79 5.62
C ARG A 53 5.34 -10.85 6.73
N VAL A 54 4.27 -11.63 6.53
CA VAL A 54 3.22 -11.82 7.53
C VAL A 54 3.77 -12.44 8.82
N GLU A 55 4.61 -13.46 8.72
CA GLU A 55 5.22 -14.10 9.89
C GLU A 55 6.11 -13.15 10.68
N ARG A 56 6.90 -12.31 10.01
CA ARG A 56 7.70 -11.27 10.67
C ARG A 56 6.83 -10.21 11.34
N ALA A 57 5.72 -9.82 10.70
CA ALA A 57 4.77 -8.89 11.31
C ALA A 57 4.13 -9.49 12.57
N ARG A 58 3.75 -10.77 12.53
CA ARG A 58 3.23 -11.51 13.67
C ARG A 58 4.24 -11.57 14.83
N GLN A 59 5.51 -11.88 14.54
CA GLN A 59 6.58 -11.92 15.53
C GLN A 59 6.84 -10.55 16.15
N TYR A 60 6.84 -9.49 15.35
CA TYR A 60 6.98 -8.12 15.82
C TYR A 60 5.83 -7.75 16.78
N HIS A 61 4.60 -8.00 16.37
CA HIS A 61 3.41 -7.75 17.19
C HIS A 61 3.43 -8.53 18.51
N ALA A 62 3.85 -9.81 18.50
CA ALA A 62 3.97 -10.62 19.71
C ALA A 62 4.97 -10.04 20.73
N THR A 63 5.94 -9.27 20.27
CA THR A 63 6.97 -8.66 21.14
C THR A 63 6.59 -7.24 21.57
N HIS A 64 5.90 -6.47 20.70
CA HIS A 64 5.71 -5.04 20.89
C HIS A 64 4.24 -4.64 21.11
N ALA A 65 3.29 -5.58 20.94
CA ALA A 65 1.84 -5.37 21.04
C ALA A 65 1.26 -4.33 20.06
N ILE A 66 1.99 -4.03 18.98
CA ILE A 66 1.58 -3.15 17.88
C ILE A 66 2.08 -3.75 16.56
N ASP A 67 1.37 -3.55 15.44
CA ASP A 67 1.88 -3.95 14.14
C ASP A 67 3.02 -3.02 13.68
N VAL A 68 3.93 -3.55 12.85
CA VAL A 68 5.15 -2.84 12.46
C VAL A 68 4.87 -1.59 11.61
N ILE A 69 3.82 -1.59 10.80
CA ILE A 69 3.48 -0.42 9.96
C ILE A 69 2.91 0.69 10.83
N SER A 70 2.01 0.38 11.76
CA SER A 70 1.48 1.35 12.72
C SER A 70 2.59 1.95 13.59
N ALA A 71 3.53 1.13 14.07
CA ALA A 71 4.70 1.63 14.83
C ALA A 71 5.57 2.58 13.99
N ILE A 72 5.80 2.27 12.71
CA ILE A 72 6.51 3.17 11.79
C ILE A 72 5.71 4.46 11.58
N VAL A 73 4.41 4.38 11.35
CA VAL A 73 3.53 5.53 11.15
C VAL A 73 3.54 6.45 12.38
N GLU A 74 3.40 5.92 13.58
CA GLU A 74 3.48 6.68 14.82
C GLU A 74 4.83 7.41 14.96
N PHE A 75 5.92 6.71 14.66
CA PHE A 75 7.26 7.31 14.68
C PHE A 75 7.41 8.43 13.64
N GLU A 76 7.02 8.19 12.38
CA GLU A 76 7.16 9.18 11.30
C GLU A 76 6.31 10.43 11.56
N ILE A 77 5.09 10.26 12.06
CA ILE A 77 4.22 11.37 12.46
C ILE A 77 4.84 12.16 13.62
N SER A 78 5.45 11.50 14.58
CA SER A 78 6.12 12.16 15.71
C SER A 78 7.38 12.91 15.28
N ASP A 79 8.20 12.30 14.42
CA ASP A 79 9.50 12.84 13.98
C ASP A 79 9.38 13.90 12.89
N GLN A 80 8.37 13.82 12.03
CA GLN A 80 8.06 14.72 10.89
C GLN A 80 9.18 14.86 9.82
N THR A 81 10.34 14.24 10.01
CA THR A 81 11.51 14.44 9.13
C THR A 81 11.28 13.89 7.72
N ARG A 82 10.53 12.78 7.59
CA ARG A 82 10.31 12.07 6.32
C ARG A 82 8.86 12.11 5.85
N VAL A 83 7.98 12.79 6.58
CA VAL A 83 6.58 12.98 6.17
C VAL A 83 6.52 13.91 4.96
N ILE A 84 5.85 13.44 3.91
CA ILE A 84 5.60 14.19 2.67
C ILE A 84 4.29 14.97 2.79
N ASP A 85 3.26 14.30 3.30
CA ASP A 85 1.90 14.83 3.46
C ASP A 85 1.10 13.97 4.41
N GLN A 86 0.06 14.55 5.02
CA GLN A 86 -0.82 13.86 5.96
C GLN A 86 -2.24 14.39 5.84
N THR A 87 -3.21 13.50 6.00
CA THR A 87 -4.63 13.82 6.16
C THR A 87 -5.12 13.28 7.51
N ASP A 88 -6.42 13.37 7.78
CA ASP A 88 -6.98 12.84 9.02
C ASP A 88 -6.79 11.31 9.14
N ASN A 89 -6.88 10.60 8.01
CA ASN A 89 -6.84 9.14 7.99
C ASN A 89 -5.59 8.52 7.35
N PHE A 90 -4.73 9.30 6.68
CA PHE A 90 -3.59 8.75 5.94
C PHE A 90 -2.34 9.61 6.09
N VAL A 91 -1.19 8.96 6.05
CA VAL A 91 0.12 9.61 5.99
C VAL A 91 0.95 9.05 4.84
N ALA A 92 1.70 9.94 4.17
CA ALA A 92 2.68 9.61 3.16
C ALA A 92 4.07 10.03 3.63
N PHE A 93 5.02 9.12 3.57
CA PHE A 93 6.39 9.36 4.04
C PHE A 93 7.42 8.61 3.19
N CYS A 94 8.67 9.10 3.20
CA CYS A 94 9.80 8.38 2.64
C CYS A 94 10.33 7.40 3.70
N PRO A 95 10.28 6.06 3.48
CA PRO A 95 10.76 5.11 4.48
C PRO A 95 12.24 5.31 4.77
N TYR A 96 12.66 5.20 6.06
CA TYR A 96 14.07 5.25 6.45
C TYR A 96 14.92 4.24 5.67
N SER A 97 14.43 3.02 5.51
CA SER A 97 15.08 1.96 4.75
C SER A 97 14.56 1.91 3.31
N SER A 98 14.58 3.05 2.61
CA SER A 98 14.10 3.14 1.23
C SER A 98 14.99 2.31 0.29
N ARG A 99 14.34 1.49 -0.56
CA ARG A 99 15.02 0.65 -1.55
C ARG A 99 15.24 1.38 -2.88
N PHE A 100 14.53 2.46 -3.09
CA PHE A 100 14.55 3.27 -4.32
C PHE A 100 14.54 4.74 -3.98
N GLY A 101 15.13 5.58 -4.81
CA GLY A 101 14.95 7.02 -4.73
C GLY A 101 13.48 7.40 -4.88
N TYR A 102 13.01 8.35 -4.09
CA TYR A 102 11.63 8.83 -4.07
C TYR A 102 10.56 7.78 -3.75
N LEU A 103 10.93 6.63 -3.18
CA LEU A 103 9.94 5.69 -2.67
C LEU A 103 9.09 6.38 -1.61
N THR A 104 7.79 6.38 -1.84
CA THR A 104 6.78 6.91 -0.92
C THR A 104 5.94 5.77 -0.39
N SER A 105 5.89 5.61 0.92
CA SER A 105 4.94 4.73 1.60
C SER A 105 3.72 5.52 2.03
N ILE A 106 2.54 4.98 1.76
CA ILE A 106 1.26 5.56 2.17
C ILE A 106 0.57 4.53 3.06
N ALA A 107 0.22 4.92 4.26
CA ALA A 107 -0.43 4.05 5.24
C ALA A 107 -1.56 4.78 5.98
N PRO A 108 -2.56 4.05 6.51
CA PRO A 108 -3.57 4.65 7.37
C PRO A 108 -2.96 5.05 8.72
N THR A 109 -3.55 6.08 9.34
CA THR A 109 -3.21 6.55 10.69
C THR A 109 -4.10 5.92 11.78
N PHE A 110 -5.11 5.15 11.36
CA PHE A 110 -6.01 4.40 12.23
C PHE A 110 -5.61 2.92 12.27
N GLY A 111 -5.99 2.24 13.35
CA GLY A 111 -5.62 0.83 13.58
C GLY A 111 -6.13 -0.14 12.51
N SER A 112 -5.71 -1.37 12.64
CA SER A 112 -5.85 -2.47 11.67
C SER A 112 -7.28 -2.71 11.20
N VAL A 113 -7.64 -2.08 10.10
CA VAL A 113 -8.86 -2.32 9.34
C VAL A 113 -8.44 -2.82 7.96
N GLY A 114 -9.06 -3.87 7.46
CA GLY A 114 -8.78 -4.38 6.12
C GLY A 114 -9.01 -3.29 5.06
N PHE A 115 -8.22 -3.30 3.99
CA PHE A 115 -8.40 -2.34 2.88
C PHE A 115 -9.82 -2.40 2.29
N ASN A 116 -10.42 -3.58 2.27
CA ASN A 116 -11.80 -3.82 1.82
C ASN A 116 -12.87 -3.30 2.80
N GLU A 117 -12.48 -2.94 4.02
CA GLU A 117 -13.38 -2.42 5.07
C GLU A 117 -13.37 -0.89 5.18
N LEU A 118 -12.54 -0.20 4.38
CA LEU A 118 -12.55 1.26 4.30
C LEU A 118 -13.96 1.78 4.05
N THR A 119 -14.37 2.79 4.80
CA THR A 119 -15.63 3.52 4.55
C THR A 119 -15.59 4.26 3.22
N ASP A 120 -16.72 4.67 2.69
CA ASP A 120 -16.78 5.47 1.45
C ASP A 120 -16.02 6.80 1.60
N SER A 121 -16.10 7.44 2.77
CA SER A 121 -15.37 8.66 3.08
C SER A 121 -13.86 8.44 3.04
N GLN A 122 -13.36 7.40 3.73
CA GLN A 122 -11.93 7.04 3.74
C GLN A 122 -11.45 6.65 2.34
N ALA A 123 -12.23 5.90 1.58
CA ALA A 123 -11.86 5.53 0.21
C ALA A 123 -11.81 6.74 -0.73
N CYS A 124 -12.69 7.74 -0.55
CA CYS A 124 -12.68 8.99 -1.29
C CYS A 124 -11.46 9.84 -0.90
N GLU A 125 -11.20 9.99 0.39
CA GLU A 125 -10.04 10.71 0.93
C GLU A 125 -8.72 10.11 0.42
N LEU A 126 -8.56 8.77 0.49
CA LEU A 126 -7.39 8.08 -0.06
C LEU A 126 -7.22 8.35 -1.55
N GLY A 127 -8.31 8.37 -2.32
CA GLY A 127 -8.27 8.68 -3.74
C GLY A 127 -7.75 10.09 -4.04
N HIS A 128 -8.22 11.10 -3.30
CA HIS A 128 -7.73 12.48 -3.42
C HIS A 128 -6.28 12.59 -2.95
N PHE A 129 -5.93 11.93 -1.86
CA PHE A 129 -4.58 11.92 -1.32
C PHE A 129 -3.58 11.30 -2.30
N MET A 130 -3.90 10.14 -2.86
CA MET A 130 -3.08 9.48 -3.89
C MET A 130 -2.91 10.36 -5.13
N ARG A 131 -3.98 11.04 -5.58
CA ARG A 131 -3.89 11.97 -6.71
C ARG A 131 -2.94 13.14 -6.41
N SER A 132 -3.00 13.72 -5.21
CA SER A 132 -2.09 14.78 -4.78
C SER A 132 -0.63 14.32 -4.81
N LEU A 133 -0.33 13.14 -4.27
CA LEU A 133 1.01 12.56 -4.25
C LEU A 133 1.58 12.29 -5.65
N VAL A 134 0.74 11.77 -6.57
CA VAL A 134 1.15 11.56 -7.97
C VAL A 134 1.45 12.90 -8.65
N ILE A 135 0.62 13.93 -8.47
CA ILE A 135 0.87 15.27 -9.03
C ILE A 135 2.21 15.83 -8.49
N ARG A 136 2.48 15.69 -7.19
CA ARG A 136 3.76 16.11 -6.59
C ARG A 136 4.95 15.36 -7.19
N LEU A 137 4.81 14.03 -7.35
CA LEU A 137 5.84 13.20 -7.98
C LEU A 137 6.13 13.67 -9.41
N GLU A 138 5.09 13.86 -10.23
CA GLU A 138 5.22 14.33 -11.61
C GLU A 138 5.75 15.76 -11.71
N THR A 139 5.49 16.60 -10.70
CA THR A 139 6.06 17.95 -10.61
C THR A 139 7.55 17.92 -10.31
N CYS A 140 7.97 17.04 -9.39
CA CYS A 140 9.39 16.87 -9.03
C CYS A 140 10.19 16.14 -10.11
N LEU A 141 9.57 15.22 -10.80
CA LEU A 141 10.16 14.34 -11.80
C LEU A 141 9.27 14.30 -13.05
N PRO A 142 9.30 15.34 -13.89
CA PRO A 142 8.48 15.39 -15.09
C PRO A 142 8.70 14.18 -16.00
N ASP A 143 7.63 13.69 -16.57
CA ASP A 143 7.63 12.54 -17.49
C ASP A 143 8.16 11.21 -16.91
N THR A 144 8.29 11.08 -15.61
CA THR A 144 8.77 9.87 -14.97
C THR A 144 7.71 8.77 -14.97
N ALA A 145 8.12 7.58 -15.41
CA ALA A 145 7.37 6.35 -15.20
C ALA A 145 7.37 5.96 -13.72
N TYR A 146 6.25 5.43 -13.23
CA TYR A 146 6.14 5.00 -11.83
C TYR A 146 5.33 3.71 -11.67
N ASN A 147 5.59 3.03 -10.58
CA ASN A 147 4.77 1.92 -10.11
C ASN A 147 4.07 2.29 -8.80
N MET A 148 2.88 1.75 -8.63
CA MET A 148 2.14 1.73 -7.37
C MET A 148 1.83 0.28 -7.01
N LEU A 149 2.01 -0.10 -5.76
CA LEU A 149 1.74 -1.44 -5.27
C LEU A 149 1.02 -1.38 -3.93
N LEU A 150 -0.16 -1.98 -3.85
CA LEU A 150 -0.88 -2.17 -2.59
C LEU A 150 -0.44 -3.50 -1.96
N HIS A 151 0.04 -3.43 -0.74
CA HIS A 151 0.42 -4.57 0.09
C HIS A 151 -0.73 -4.98 0.99
N LEU A 152 -1.27 -6.16 0.74
CA LEU A 152 -2.37 -6.77 1.51
C LEU A 152 -1.87 -7.98 2.28
N ALA A 153 -2.54 -8.29 3.39
CA ALA A 153 -2.45 -9.60 4.01
C ALA A 153 -3.12 -10.66 3.10
N PRO A 154 -2.68 -11.92 3.15
CA PRO A 154 -3.41 -13.03 2.54
C PRO A 154 -4.82 -13.16 3.12
N PHE A 155 -5.78 -13.60 2.30
CA PHE A 155 -7.18 -13.78 2.71
C PHE A 155 -7.40 -14.99 3.62
N ASP A 156 -6.51 -15.98 3.53
CA ASP A 156 -6.53 -17.23 4.31
C ASP A 156 -5.87 -17.10 5.70
N ILE A 157 -5.40 -15.90 6.06
CA ILE A 157 -4.72 -15.63 7.33
C ILE A 157 -5.45 -14.50 8.04
N SER A 158 -5.93 -14.77 9.27
CA SER A 158 -6.46 -13.71 10.14
C SER A 158 -5.30 -12.85 10.65
N ALA A 159 -5.01 -11.78 9.95
CA ALA A 159 -3.85 -10.93 10.18
C ALA A 159 -4.20 -9.52 10.70
N ASP A 160 -5.46 -9.24 10.95
CA ASP A 160 -5.99 -7.90 11.26
C ASP A 160 -5.35 -7.24 12.47
N GLN A 161 -4.80 -8.01 13.41
CA GLN A 161 -4.17 -7.48 14.63
C GLN A 161 -2.70 -7.12 14.44
N TYR A 162 -2.02 -7.67 13.42
CA TYR A 162 -0.57 -7.56 13.29
C TYR A 162 -0.08 -7.22 11.88
N TYR A 163 -0.97 -7.03 10.92
CA TYR A 163 -0.60 -6.68 9.55
C TYR A 163 -1.45 -5.51 9.04
N GLN A 164 -0.87 -4.33 9.00
CA GLN A 164 -1.49 -3.16 8.40
C GLN A 164 -1.17 -3.10 6.91
N TRP A 165 -2.20 -2.90 6.07
CA TRP A 165 -1.99 -2.64 4.65
C TRP A 165 -1.30 -1.29 4.43
N HIS A 166 -0.55 -1.19 3.35
CA HIS A 166 0.08 0.06 2.92
C HIS A 166 0.28 0.06 1.40
N ILE A 167 0.48 1.24 0.85
CA ILE A 167 0.77 1.43 -0.57
C ILE A 167 2.22 1.90 -0.71
N GLU A 168 2.95 1.35 -1.66
CA GLU A 168 4.22 1.87 -2.14
C GLU A 168 4.01 2.56 -3.49
N LEU A 169 4.46 3.80 -3.62
CA LEU A 169 4.53 4.56 -4.87
C LEU A 169 6.00 4.89 -5.14
N PHE A 170 6.54 4.52 -6.28
CA PHE A 170 7.93 4.76 -6.61
C PHE A 170 8.18 4.98 -8.10
N PRO A 171 9.02 5.98 -8.46
CA PRO A 171 9.41 6.24 -9.84
C PRO A 171 10.38 5.17 -10.34
N ARG A 172 10.44 5.04 -11.67
CA ARG A 172 11.45 4.30 -12.39
C ARG A 172 12.51 5.29 -12.86
N LEU A 173 13.49 5.48 -12.03
CA LEU A 173 14.68 6.24 -12.39
C LEU A 173 15.61 5.29 -13.14
N SER A 174 15.88 5.57 -14.40
CA SER A 174 16.80 4.81 -15.27
C SER A 174 18.24 4.85 -14.74
#